data_11dcaf0e707486f246aef3bb37dada1a
#
_entry.id   11dcaf0e707486f246aef3bb37dada1a
#
_cell.length_a   1.000
_cell.length_b   1.000
_cell.length_c   1.000
_cell.angle_alpha   90.00
_cell.angle_beta   90.00
_cell.angle_gamma   90.00
#
_symmetry.space_group_name_H-M   'P 1'
#
loop_
_entity.id
_entity.type
_entity.pdbx_description
1 polymer ?
#
loop_
_entity_poly.entity_id
_entity_poly.type
_entity_poly.pdbx_seq_one_letter_code
_entity_poly.pdbx_strand_id
1 'polypeptide(L)'
;MPMASHKIIVYQIFTRLFSNRNTARIENGSLTENGCGKMNDFTPTVLKNIRAMGVSHIWFTGVIRHATQTDYSAYGIPTQHPEVVKGRAGSPYAIADYYDIDPDLAEDVPNRMKEFEALVERVHQAGMKVIIDFVPNHVAREYKSICKPEGVKDLGEEDDTSMHFSTKNNFYYCWGQSLDLSSISHSTLHTPHSTYSENPARATGNDQFSNQPSANDWYETVKLNYGIDYCDAGGRSEHFSPIPNTWGKMTDILLFWAGKGIDGFRCDMAEMVPAAFWTWATDKVKYQYPEMLFIGEVYDPNQYRTYIGAGFDYLYDKVGMYDCIRDVICGRRSTTDITSQWQATDDIRNHMLYFLENHDEQRIASDFFAGKAEKGIPGLIVSVLLQQNPFMLYAGQEYGEQGMDEEGFSGKDGRTTIFDYWCVDTLARAEQRKLTKEEKALKAMYDKVLNIARSEKSVAEGESFDLMYVNQQYQRQYAFLRKSDTEVLLVVANFEEQSADMDVMIPAHAFDYLQIKEKNTIATDLLSGKKKRIVLRRDETVSMQLPPLGAVVLKFKA
;
A
#
# COMPACT_ATOMS: atom_id res chain seq x y z
N MET A 1 -17.02 -17.87 -20.73
CA MET A 1 -17.87 -17.35 -19.64
C MET A 1 -17.11 -16.16 -19.08
N PRO A 2 -17.71 -14.96 -18.93
CA PRO A 2 -17.04 -13.91 -18.19
C PRO A 2 -16.70 -14.46 -16.81
N MET A 3 -15.43 -14.30 -16.39
CA MET A 3 -15.05 -14.62 -15.02
C MET A 3 -15.94 -13.77 -14.12
N ALA A 4 -16.60 -14.40 -13.11
CA ALA A 4 -17.35 -13.65 -12.12
C ALA A 4 -16.42 -12.57 -11.56
N SER A 5 -16.86 -11.32 -11.58
CA SER A 5 -16.07 -10.23 -11.04
C SER A 5 -15.95 -10.49 -9.53
N HIS A 6 -14.74 -10.62 -9.05
CA HIS A 6 -14.45 -10.77 -7.63
C HIS A 6 -13.86 -9.48 -7.13
N LYS A 7 -14.24 -9.06 -5.93
CA LYS A 7 -13.58 -7.91 -5.28
C LYS A 7 -12.06 -8.13 -5.23
N ILE A 8 -11.30 -7.11 -5.60
CA ILE A 8 -9.83 -7.13 -5.52
C ILE A 8 -9.43 -7.00 -4.06
N ILE A 9 -8.66 -7.96 -3.59
CA ILE A 9 -8.00 -7.96 -2.28
C ILE A 9 -6.50 -8.00 -2.52
N VAL A 10 -5.82 -6.90 -2.20
CA VAL A 10 -4.37 -6.77 -2.30
C VAL A 10 -3.76 -7.16 -0.95
N TYR A 11 -2.79 -8.05 -0.96
CA TYR A 11 -1.98 -8.36 0.22
C TYR A 11 -0.60 -7.74 0.04
N GLN A 12 -0.34 -6.66 0.77
CA GLN A 12 0.96 -6.00 0.77
C GLN A 12 1.94 -6.80 1.62
N ILE A 13 3.05 -7.19 1.04
CA ILE A 13 4.12 -7.94 1.68
C ILE A 13 5.41 -7.13 1.58
N PHE A 14 5.98 -6.74 2.72
CA PHE A 14 7.34 -6.26 2.75
C PHE A 14 8.29 -7.46 2.62
N THR A 15 8.85 -7.65 1.44
CA THR A 15 9.47 -8.91 1.02
C THR A 15 10.59 -9.35 1.94
N ARG A 16 11.49 -8.44 2.36
CA ARG A 16 12.62 -8.78 3.24
C ARG A 16 12.22 -9.14 4.68
N LEU A 17 11.02 -8.72 5.13
CA LEU A 17 10.55 -8.96 6.49
C LEU A 17 9.65 -10.19 6.61
N PHE A 18 8.89 -10.51 5.56
CA PHE A 18 7.77 -11.46 5.61
C PHE A 18 8.16 -12.87 6.08
N SER A 19 9.27 -13.40 5.58
CA SER A 19 9.72 -14.76 5.90
C SER A 19 10.95 -14.80 6.80
N ASN A 20 11.42 -13.65 7.28
CA ASN A 20 12.57 -13.62 8.17
C ASN A 20 12.22 -14.24 9.53
N ARG A 21 13.01 -15.26 9.93
CA ARG A 21 12.82 -16.02 11.19
C ARG A 21 13.89 -15.71 12.23
N ASN A 22 14.84 -14.85 11.90
CA ASN A 22 15.93 -14.52 12.81
C ASN A 22 15.45 -13.48 13.82
N THR A 23 15.28 -13.90 15.08
CA THR A 23 14.76 -13.06 16.18
C THR A 23 15.85 -12.31 16.95
N ALA A 24 17.07 -12.21 16.43
CA ALA A 24 18.18 -11.52 17.11
C ALA A 24 17.88 -10.04 17.34
N ARG A 25 17.32 -9.35 16.35
CA ARG A 25 16.89 -7.94 16.44
C ARG A 25 17.93 -7.01 17.03
N ILE A 26 19.14 -7.12 16.51
CA ILE A 26 20.24 -6.23 16.92
C ILE A 26 19.97 -4.86 16.31
N GLU A 27 19.93 -3.81 17.13
CA GLU A 27 19.81 -2.43 16.66
C GLU A 27 20.92 -2.13 15.64
N ASN A 28 20.53 -1.60 14.46
CA ASN A 28 21.41 -1.38 13.31
C ASN A 28 22.20 -2.65 12.87
N GLY A 29 21.67 -3.84 13.13
CA GLY A 29 22.30 -5.11 12.79
C GLY A 29 22.41 -5.31 11.28
N SER A 30 23.46 -6.02 10.88
CA SER A 30 23.70 -6.42 9.50
C SER A 30 22.73 -7.52 9.04
N LEU A 31 22.70 -7.77 7.74
CA LEU A 31 21.94 -8.89 7.15
C LEU A 31 22.29 -10.23 7.79
N THR A 32 23.57 -10.47 8.11
CA THR A 32 24.02 -11.72 8.74
C THR A 32 23.60 -11.84 10.20
N GLU A 33 23.43 -10.72 10.91
CA GLU A 33 23.01 -10.70 12.31
C GLU A 33 21.49 -10.82 12.44
N ASN A 34 20.72 -10.07 11.65
CA ASN A 34 19.28 -9.97 11.77
C ASN A 34 18.50 -10.82 10.75
N GLY A 35 19.16 -11.29 9.70
CA GLY A 35 18.52 -12.09 8.65
C GLY A 35 17.68 -11.25 7.68
N CYS A 36 17.20 -11.92 6.65
CA CYS A 36 16.34 -11.34 5.61
C CYS A 36 15.47 -12.43 4.99
N GLY A 37 14.21 -12.12 4.70
CA GLY A 37 13.32 -12.99 3.94
C GLY A 37 13.77 -13.12 2.48
N LYS A 38 13.39 -14.21 1.84
CA LYS A 38 13.83 -14.58 0.48
C LYS A 38 12.65 -14.79 -0.45
N MET A 39 12.85 -14.51 -1.74
CA MET A 39 11.85 -14.78 -2.78
C MET A 39 11.48 -16.28 -2.85
N ASN A 40 12.41 -17.15 -2.56
CA ASN A 40 12.18 -18.60 -2.56
C ASN A 40 11.41 -19.13 -1.35
N ASP A 41 11.23 -18.32 -0.30
CA ASP A 41 10.37 -18.64 0.85
C ASP A 41 8.88 -18.63 0.48
N PHE A 42 8.50 -17.97 -0.61
CA PHE A 42 7.13 -18.01 -1.14
C PHE A 42 6.88 -19.33 -1.87
N THR A 43 6.85 -20.41 -1.09
CA THR A 43 6.58 -21.76 -1.58
C THR A 43 5.11 -21.90 -2.01
N PRO A 44 4.77 -22.95 -2.82
CA PRO A 44 3.37 -23.22 -3.18
C PRO A 44 2.44 -23.35 -1.96
N THR A 45 2.95 -23.84 -0.82
CA THR A 45 2.17 -23.95 0.43
C THR A 45 1.87 -22.57 1.03
N VAL A 46 2.86 -21.69 1.11
CA VAL A 46 2.69 -20.31 1.59
C VAL A 46 1.69 -19.57 0.71
N LEU A 47 1.87 -19.63 -0.61
CA LEU A 47 0.97 -18.97 -1.58
C LEU A 47 -0.45 -19.53 -1.53
N LYS A 48 -0.63 -20.84 -1.34
CA LYS A 48 -1.94 -21.45 -1.14
C LYS A 48 -2.63 -20.91 0.13
N ASN A 49 -1.87 -20.72 1.22
CA ASN A 49 -2.43 -20.15 2.46
C ASN A 49 -2.85 -18.69 2.28
N ILE A 50 -2.02 -17.89 1.58
CA ILE A 50 -2.38 -16.50 1.23
C ILE A 50 -3.64 -16.47 0.38
N ARG A 51 -3.72 -17.31 -0.65
CA ARG A 51 -4.91 -17.42 -1.51
C ARG A 51 -6.17 -17.81 -0.73
N ALA A 52 -6.04 -18.69 0.25
CA ALA A 52 -7.14 -19.15 1.10
C ALA A 52 -7.75 -18.05 1.98
N MET A 53 -7.01 -16.98 2.27
CA MET A 53 -7.54 -15.78 2.95
C MET A 53 -8.56 -15.01 2.09
N GLY A 54 -8.59 -15.23 0.78
CA GLY A 54 -9.39 -14.45 -0.16
C GLY A 54 -8.57 -13.47 -1.00
N VAL A 55 -7.26 -13.46 -0.84
CA VAL A 55 -6.33 -12.58 -1.58
C VAL A 55 -6.38 -12.88 -3.08
N SER A 56 -6.39 -11.84 -3.90
CA SER A 56 -6.36 -11.91 -5.35
C SER A 56 -5.05 -11.37 -5.95
N HIS A 57 -4.41 -10.44 -5.27
CA HIS A 57 -3.16 -9.80 -5.70
C HIS A 57 -2.18 -9.75 -4.55
N ILE A 58 -0.91 -10.00 -4.82
CA ILE A 58 0.18 -9.76 -3.85
C ILE A 58 0.99 -8.57 -4.34
N TRP A 59 1.15 -7.57 -3.49
CA TRP A 59 2.09 -6.49 -3.71
C TRP A 59 3.37 -6.79 -2.94
N PHE A 60 4.44 -7.09 -3.66
CA PHE A 60 5.78 -7.30 -3.13
C PHE A 60 6.50 -5.95 -3.02
N THR A 61 6.57 -5.40 -1.82
CA THR A 61 7.32 -4.16 -1.53
C THR A 61 8.80 -4.42 -1.47
N GLY A 62 9.59 -3.54 -2.12
CA GLY A 62 11.05 -3.51 -2.02
C GLY A 62 11.78 -4.55 -2.85
N VAL A 63 11.24 -4.98 -4.00
CA VAL A 63 11.89 -5.99 -4.86
C VAL A 63 12.90 -5.40 -5.84
N ILE A 64 12.73 -4.16 -6.30
CA ILE A 64 13.69 -3.48 -7.17
C ILE A 64 14.92 -3.08 -6.35
N ARG A 65 16.11 -3.23 -6.94
CA ARG A 65 17.38 -2.93 -6.25
C ARG A 65 17.42 -1.49 -5.76
N HIS A 66 17.54 -1.32 -4.46
CA HIS A 66 17.67 -0.06 -3.76
C HIS A 66 19.02 0.05 -3.05
N ALA A 67 19.32 1.24 -2.53
CA ALA A 67 20.56 1.49 -1.81
C ALA A 67 20.56 0.71 -0.47
N THR A 68 21.66 0.00 -0.19
CA THR A 68 21.87 -0.77 1.04
C THR A 68 23.32 -0.61 1.50
N GLN A 69 23.56 -0.80 2.80
CA GLN A 69 24.92 -0.86 3.35
C GLN A 69 25.55 -2.28 3.25
N THR A 70 24.80 -3.27 2.77
CA THR A 70 25.34 -4.62 2.57
C THR A 70 26.22 -4.63 1.32
N ASP A 71 27.42 -5.21 1.46
CA ASP A 71 28.42 -5.26 0.38
C ASP A 71 28.17 -6.45 -0.55
N TYR A 72 27.88 -6.15 -1.80
CA TYR A 72 27.75 -7.11 -2.90
C TYR A 72 28.78 -6.91 -4.00
N SER A 73 29.91 -6.22 -3.71
CA SER A 73 30.98 -5.95 -4.69
C SER A 73 31.58 -7.22 -5.30
N ALA A 74 31.60 -8.33 -4.54
CA ALA A 74 32.01 -9.65 -5.04
C ALA A 74 31.18 -10.15 -6.23
N TYR A 75 29.97 -9.62 -6.40
CA TYR A 75 29.06 -9.92 -7.52
C TYR A 75 29.03 -8.81 -8.57
N GLY A 76 29.93 -7.82 -8.48
CA GLY A 76 29.99 -6.68 -9.40
C GLY A 76 28.92 -5.61 -9.14
N ILE A 77 28.21 -5.67 -8.01
CA ILE A 77 27.23 -4.66 -7.59
C ILE A 77 27.97 -3.55 -6.84
N PRO A 78 27.84 -2.28 -7.25
CA PRO A 78 28.49 -1.17 -6.56
C PRO A 78 28.02 -1.04 -5.12
N THR A 79 28.95 -0.78 -4.20
CA THR A 79 28.63 -0.40 -2.81
C THR A 79 28.05 1.00 -2.78
N GLN A 80 27.18 1.26 -1.81
CA GLN A 80 26.63 2.58 -1.56
C GLN A 80 27.32 3.23 -0.35
N HIS A 81 27.52 4.55 -0.40
CA HIS A 81 28.15 5.25 0.70
C HIS A 81 27.21 5.31 1.92
N PRO A 82 27.64 4.88 3.13
CA PRO A 82 26.74 4.77 4.29
C PRO A 82 26.04 6.08 4.69
N GLU A 83 26.67 7.23 4.44
CA GLU A 83 26.10 8.55 4.78
C GLU A 83 24.88 8.92 3.92
N VAL A 84 24.64 8.24 2.81
CA VAL A 84 23.47 8.44 1.93
C VAL A 84 22.59 7.19 1.84
N VAL A 85 22.60 6.36 2.91
CA VAL A 85 21.71 5.20 3.08
C VAL A 85 21.07 5.29 4.46
N LYS A 86 19.72 5.31 4.52
CA LYS A 86 18.97 5.27 5.78
C LYS A 86 18.87 3.85 6.31
N GLY A 87 19.31 3.61 7.56
CA GLY A 87 19.36 2.29 8.17
C GLY A 87 20.42 1.38 7.51
N ARG A 88 20.45 0.11 7.89
CA ARG A 88 21.41 -0.88 7.34
C ARG A 88 20.94 -1.49 6.03
N ALA A 89 19.66 -1.80 5.95
CA ALA A 89 19.05 -2.39 4.76
C ALA A 89 18.69 -1.35 3.69
N GLY A 90 18.61 -0.09 4.06
CA GLY A 90 18.25 1.01 3.18
C GLY A 90 16.75 1.13 2.92
N SER A 91 16.35 2.31 2.45
CA SER A 91 14.98 2.57 2.02
C SER A 91 14.65 1.78 0.73
N PRO A 92 13.54 1.04 0.68
CA PRO A 92 13.10 0.37 -0.54
C PRO A 92 12.73 1.36 -1.66
N TYR A 93 12.60 2.63 -1.31
CA TYR A 93 12.28 3.73 -2.23
C TYR A 93 13.51 4.51 -2.72
N ALA A 94 14.71 4.27 -2.17
CA ALA A 94 15.97 4.79 -2.69
C ALA A 94 16.52 3.85 -3.78
N ILE A 95 15.87 3.84 -4.94
CA ILE A 95 16.20 2.92 -6.04
C ILE A 95 17.63 3.18 -6.54
N ALA A 96 18.46 2.13 -6.55
CA ALA A 96 19.85 2.17 -7.03
C ALA A 96 20.01 1.61 -8.46
N ASP A 97 19.09 0.77 -8.91
CA ASP A 97 19.00 0.27 -10.28
C ASP A 97 17.59 -0.18 -10.61
N TYR A 98 16.92 0.49 -11.54
CA TYR A 98 15.56 0.13 -11.94
C TYR A 98 15.45 -1.18 -12.74
N TYR A 99 16.53 -1.69 -13.28
CA TYR A 99 16.53 -2.91 -14.12
C TYR A 99 16.99 -4.14 -13.36
N ASP A 100 17.12 -4.05 -12.03
CA ASP A 100 17.69 -5.10 -11.20
C ASP A 100 16.81 -5.43 -9.99
N ILE A 101 16.97 -6.65 -9.49
CA ILE A 101 16.34 -7.14 -8.26
C ILE A 101 17.27 -6.90 -7.08
N ASP A 102 16.69 -6.58 -5.91
CA ASP A 102 17.45 -6.45 -4.67
C ASP A 102 18.17 -7.76 -4.31
N PRO A 103 19.49 -7.75 -4.19
CA PRO A 103 20.27 -8.95 -3.92
C PRO A 103 20.00 -9.55 -2.54
N ASP A 104 19.50 -8.76 -1.57
CA ASP A 104 19.13 -9.25 -0.25
C ASP A 104 18.04 -10.33 -0.32
N LEU A 105 17.18 -10.26 -1.33
CA LEU A 105 16.00 -11.12 -1.48
C LEU A 105 16.30 -12.45 -2.21
N ALA A 106 17.49 -12.57 -2.82
CA ALA A 106 17.89 -13.77 -3.54
C ALA A 106 18.65 -14.75 -2.66
N GLU A 107 18.50 -16.04 -2.92
CA GLU A 107 19.40 -17.10 -2.42
C GLU A 107 20.67 -17.19 -3.28
N ASP A 108 20.51 -17.02 -4.60
CA ASP A 108 21.59 -17.00 -5.58
C ASP A 108 21.68 -15.61 -6.24
N VAL A 109 22.50 -14.74 -5.68
CA VAL A 109 22.64 -13.33 -6.10
C VAL A 109 22.86 -13.16 -7.60
N PRO A 110 23.74 -13.93 -8.28
CA PRO A 110 23.87 -13.88 -9.74
C PRO A 110 22.60 -14.22 -10.53
N ASN A 111 21.71 -15.01 -9.98
CA ASN A 111 20.46 -15.43 -10.61
C ASN A 111 19.20 -14.74 -10.03
N ARG A 112 19.35 -13.64 -9.26
CA ARG A 112 18.26 -12.92 -8.59
C ARG A 112 17.07 -12.57 -9.49
N MET A 113 17.31 -12.17 -10.74
CA MET A 113 16.23 -11.89 -11.69
C MET A 113 15.44 -13.16 -12.06
N LYS A 114 16.11 -14.29 -12.22
CA LYS A 114 15.43 -15.58 -12.49
C LYS A 114 14.63 -16.05 -11.27
N GLU A 115 15.14 -15.82 -10.06
CA GLU A 115 14.38 -16.13 -8.84
C GLU A 115 13.10 -15.28 -8.75
N PHE A 116 13.16 -14.00 -9.15
CA PHE A 116 11.98 -13.14 -9.24
C PHE A 116 10.99 -13.62 -10.31
N GLU A 117 11.44 -13.90 -11.51
CA GLU A 117 10.59 -14.44 -12.58
C GLU A 117 9.91 -15.76 -12.14
N ALA A 118 10.64 -16.62 -11.45
CA ALA A 118 10.09 -17.84 -10.88
C ALA A 118 9.10 -17.57 -9.74
N LEU A 119 9.28 -16.52 -8.95
CA LEU A 119 8.30 -16.07 -7.95
C LEU A 119 7.00 -15.63 -8.62
N VAL A 120 7.08 -14.80 -9.67
CA VAL A 120 5.91 -14.35 -10.44
C VAL A 120 5.12 -15.57 -10.97
N GLU A 121 5.81 -16.53 -11.58
CA GLU A 121 5.18 -17.75 -12.07
C GLU A 121 4.50 -18.56 -10.95
N ARG A 122 5.15 -18.73 -9.79
CA ARG A 122 4.54 -19.44 -8.65
C ARG A 122 3.28 -18.74 -8.14
N VAL A 123 3.25 -17.41 -8.10
CA VAL A 123 2.07 -16.63 -7.69
C VAL A 123 0.93 -16.83 -8.68
N HIS A 124 1.21 -16.80 -9.99
CA HIS A 124 0.23 -17.08 -11.03
C HIS A 124 -0.31 -18.50 -10.94
N GLN A 125 0.53 -19.50 -10.72
CA GLN A 125 0.12 -20.89 -10.51
C GLN A 125 -0.78 -21.05 -9.27
N ALA A 126 -0.62 -20.21 -8.26
CA ALA A 126 -1.52 -20.16 -7.09
C ALA A 126 -2.84 -19.40 -7.36
N GLY A 127 -3.03 -18.87 -8.58
CA GLY A 127 -4.25 -18.16 -9.00
C GLY A 127 -4.33 -16.73 -8.44
N MET A 128 -3.20 -16.09 -8.21
CA MET A 128 -3.08 -14.68 -7.78
C MET A 128 -2.25 -13.89 -8.79
N LYS A 129 -2.29 -12.57 -8.67
CA LYS A 129 -1.57 -11.61 -9.50
C LYS A 129 -0.46 -10.91 -8.71
N VAL A 130 0.53 -10.37 -9.41
CA VAL A 130 1.73 -9.74 -8.83
C VAL A 130 1.71 -8.24 -9.08
N ILE A 131 1.90 -7.46 -8.02
CA ILE A 131 2.12 -6.02 -8.05
C ILE A 131 3.50 -5.74 -7.46
N ILE A 132 4.25 -4.81 -8.04
CA ILE A 132 5.51 -4.30 -7.50
C ILE A 132 5.47 -2.78 -7.38
N ASP A 133 6.38 -2.20 -6.59
CA ASP A 133 6.55 -0.75 -6.54
C ASP A 133 7.16 -0.22 -7.84
N PHE A 134 6.68 0.93 -8.27
CA PHE A 134 7.37 1.81 -9.19
C PHE A 134 7.58 3.16 -8.49
N VAL A 135 8.82 3.57 -8.35
CA VAL A 135 9.21 4.82 -7.66
C VAL A 135 9.53 5.88 -8.71
N PRO A 136 8.57 6.73 -9.11
CA PRO A 136 8.77 7.63 -10.24
C PRO A 136 9.44 8.94 -9.87
N ASN A 137 9.29 9.41 -8.60
CA ASN A 137 9.65 10.77 -8.22
C ASN A 137 11.14 10.96 -7.98
N HIS A 138 11.87 9.93 -7.54
CA HIS A 138 13.26 10.02 -7.09
C HIS A 138 14.00 8.70 -7.23
N VAL A 139 15.32 8.76 -7.07
CA VAL A 139 16.23 7.60 -7.03
C VAL A 139 17.23 7.78 -5.90
N ALA A 140 18.02 6.73 -5.57
CA ALA A 140 19.16 6.87 -4.65
C ALA A 140 20.19 7.90 -5.17
N ARG A 141 20.93 8.55 -4.25
CA ARG A 141 21.99 9.48 -4.67
C ARG A 141 23.05 8.84 -5.54
N GLU A 142 23.44 7.62 -5.23
CA GLU A 142 24.40 6.86 -6.02
C GLU A 142 23.72 5.90 -7.01
N TYR A 143 22.58 6.34 -7.59
CA TYR A 143 21.89 5.58 -8.64
C TYR A 143 22.86 5.27 -9.79
N LYS A 144 22.97 3.99 -10.12
CA LYS A 144 23.72 3.50 -11.28
C LYS A 144 23.20 2.15 -11.69
N SER A 145 22.67 2.04 -12.89
CA SER A 145 22.23 0.76 -13.43
C SER A 145 23.41 -0.05 -13.98
N ILE A 146 23.49 -1.29 -13.52
CA ILE A 146 24.42 -2.31 -14.05
C ILE A 146 23.69 -3.38 -14.86
N CYS A 147 22.37 -3.43 -14.77
CA CYS A 147 21.51 -4.42 -15.42
C CYS A 147 20.63 -3.83 -16.55
N LYS A 148 20.81 -2.56 -16.90
CA LYS A 148 20.07 -1.93 -18.00
C LYS A 148 20.31 -2.65 -19.33
N PRO A 149 19.30 -2.71 -20.22
CA PRO A 149 19.44 -3.27 -21.56
C PRO A 149 20.57 -2.60 -22.36
N GLU A 150 21.18 -3.35 -23.26
CA GLU A 150 22.24 -2.83 -24.14
C GLU A 150 21.73 -1.62 -24.96
N GLY A 151 22.53 -0.57 -25.04
CA GLY A 151 22.19 0.68 -25.74
C GLY A 151 21.33 1.65 -24.96
N VAL A 152 20.77 1.27 -23.81
CA VAL A 152 20.01 2.18 -22.94
C VAL A 152 20.94 3.16 -22.23
N LYS A 153 20.64 4.46 -22.35
CA LYS A 153 21.33 5.52 -21.58
C LYS A 153 20.75 5.61 -20.17
N ASP A 154 21.61 5.60 -19.18
CA ASP A 154 21.21 5.67 -17.78
C ASP A 154 20.66 7.04 -17.38
N LEU A 155 19.95 7.10 -16.27
CA LEU A 155 19.50 8.37 -15.69
C LEU A 155 20.73 9.21 -15.31
N GLY A 156 20.74 10.47 -15.75
CA GLY A 156 21.82 11.42 -15.50
C GLY A 156 23.07 11.25 -16.38
N GLU A 157 23.16 10.18 -17.20
CA GLU A 157 24.36 9.90 -18.01
C GLU A 157 24.66 11.00 -19.04
N GLU A 158 23.63 11.70 -19.51
CA GLU A 158 23.73 12.74 -20.54
C GLU A 158 23.38 14.14 -20.01
N ASP A 159 23.25 14.29 -18.68
CA ASP A 159 22.84 15.55 -18.07
C ASP A 159 23.92 16.63 -18.16
N ASP A 160 23.48 17.85 -18.48
CA ASP A 160 24.31 19.04 -18.36
C ASP A 160 24.27 19.56 -16.91
N THR A 161 25.29 19.22 -16.14
CA THR A 161 25.40 19.55 -14.72
C THR A 161 25.67 21.03 -14.45
N SER A 162 25.93 21.85 -15.48
CA SER A 162 26.11 23.31 -15.36
C SER A 162 24.78 24.07 -15.31
N MET A 163 23.65 23.37 -15.51
CA MET A 163 22.32 23.96 -15.54
C MET A 163 21.49 23.42 -14.38
N HIS A 164 20.79 24.32 -13.65
CA HIS A 164 19.83 23.89 -12.65
C HIS A 164 18.71 23.04 -13.25
N PHE A 165 18.14 23.50 -14.36
CA PHE A 165 17.04 22.87 -15.07
C PHE A 165 17.29 22.79 -16.58
N SER A 166 16.93 21.66 -17.17
CA SER A 166 16.82 21.47 -18.62
C SER A 166 15.88 20.30 -18.89
N THR A 167 15.01 20.37 -19.89
CA THR A 167 14.15 19.24 -20.28
C THR A 167 14.91 18.01 -20.78
N LYS A 168 16.22 18.15 -21.04
CA LYS A 168 17.11 17.06 -21.40
C LYS A 168 17.74 16.38 -20.19
N ASN A 169 17.82 17.08 -19.06
CA ASN A 169 18.37 16.55 -17.82
C ASN A 169 17.37 15.66 -17.08
N ASN A 170 17.85 14.60 -16.48
CA ASN A 170 17.05 13.72 -15.63
C ASN A 170 16.98 14.21 -14.18
N PHE A 171 17.90 15.08 -13.75
CA PHE A 171 17.98 15.61 -12.40
C PHE A 171 17.99 17.14 -12.37
N TYR A 172 17.76 17.70 -11.18
CA TYR A 172 17.95 19.13 -10.88
C TYR A 172 19.27 19.33 -10.16
N TYR A 173 20.09 20.27 -10.61
CA TYR A 173 21.43 20.52 -10.07
C TYR A 173 21.51 21.85 -9.33
N CYS A 174 22.13 21.84 -8.15
CA CYS A 174 22.53 23.05 -7.42
C CYS A 174 23.88 23.54 -7.99
N TRP A 175 23.84 24.18 -9.14
CA TRP A 175 25.04 24.54 -9.90
C TRP A 175 26.07 25.31 -9.06
N GLY A 176 27.34 24.88 -9.14
CA GLY A 176 28.45 25.47 -8.43
C GLY A 176 28.48 25.20 -6.92
N GLN A 177 27.62 24.36 -6.39
CA GLN A 177 27.53 24.03 -4.98
C GLN A 177 27.71 22.52 -4.75
N SER A 178 28.60 22.15 -3.82
CA SER A 178 28.73 20.76 -3.37
C SER A 178 27.68 20.44 -2.33
N LEU A 179 27.25 19.19 -2.26
CA LEU A 179 26.36 18.70 -1.22
C LEU A 179 27.01 18.86 0.15
N ASP A 180 26.27 19.41 1.10
CA ASP A 180 26.68 19.58 2.48
C ASP A 180 25.71 18.82 3.41
N LEU A 181 26.17 17.71 3.99
CA LEU A 181 25.46 16.86 4.93
C LEU A 181 25.85 17.16 6.39
N SER A 182 26.56 18.24 6.67
CA SER A 182 27.08 18.56 8.02
C SER A 182 25.98 18.76 9.08
N SER A 183 24.75 19.11 8.65
CA SER A 183 23.59 19.26 9.54
C SER A 183 22.95 17.91 9.92
N ILE A 184 23.34 16.81 9.26
CA ILE A 184 22.78 15.48 9.48
C ILE A 184 23.67 14.73 10.47
N SER A 185 23.15 14.50 11.67
CA SER A 185 23.84 13.69 12.68
C SER A 185 23.78 12.22 12.28
N HIS A 186 24.90 11.69 11.80
CA HIS A 186 25.03 10.25 11.51
C HIS A 186 25.29 9.50 12.82
N SER A 187 24.23 9.17 13.54
CA SER A 187 24.30 8.45 14.83
C SER A 187 25.03 7.10 14.74
N THR A 188 25.14 6.55 13.54
CA THR A 188 25.79 5.25 13.28
C THR A 188 27.27 5.33 12.90
N LEU A 189 27.81 6.49 12.52
CA LEU A 189 29.13 6.57 11.92
C LEU A 189 30.22 7.27 12.76
N HIS A 190 29.89 7.92 13.88
CA HIS A 190 30.83 8.61 14.78
C HIS A 190 31.93 9.46 14.09
N THR A 191 31.73 9.87 12.83
CA THR A 191 32.68 10.68 12.08
C THR A 191 32.30 12.16 12.15
N PRO A 192 33.20 13.05 12.60
CA PRO A 192 32.88 14.46 12.78
C PRO A 192 32.74 15.25 11.47
N HIS A 193 33.08 14.67 10.32
CA HIS A 193 32.99 15.29 9.00
C HIS A 193 32.46 14.27 7.99
N SER A 194 31.52 14.71 7.12
CA SER A 194 31.07 13.90 5.99
C SER A 194 32.23 13.55 5.06
N THR A 195 32.29 12.29 4.65
CA THR A 195 33.24 11.79 3.65
C THR A 195 32.57 11.60 2.28
N TYR A 196 31.26 11.68 2.20
CA TYR A 196 30.51 11.64 0.95
C TYR A 196 30.68 12.94 0.17
N SER A 197 30.88 12.83 -1.14
CA SER A 197 31.10 13.98 -2.02
C SER A 197 30.21 13.91 -3.26
N GLU A 198 29.39 14.93 -3.44
CA GLU A 198 28.57 15.12 -4.65
C GLU A 198 28.71 16.57 -5.12
N ASN A 199 29.22 16.76 -6.35
CA ASN A 199 29.43 18.09 -6.94
C ASN A 199 29.13 18.09 -8.45
N PRO A 200 28.19 18.93 -8.93
CA PRO A 200 27.26 19.72 -8.11
C PRO A 200 26.27 18.87 -7.34
N ALA A 201 25.76 19.38 -6.22
CA ALA A 201 24.69 18.77 -5.47
C ALA A 201 23.42 18.65 -6.33
N ARG A 202 22.59 17.63 -6.07
CA ARG A 202 21.29 17.46 -6.71
C ARG A 202 20.16 17.66 -5.69
N ALA A 203 19.01 18.13 -6.16
CA ALA A 203 17.81 18.29 -5.33
C ALA A 203 17.37 16.96 -4.73
N THR A 204 16.85 16.95 -3.50
CA THR A 204 16.32 15.76 -2.84
C THR A 204 14.95 15.38 -3.37
N GLY A 205 14.54 14.13 -3.17
CA GLY A 205 13.26 13.60 -3.62
C GLY A 205 12.04 14.35 -3.07
N ASN A 206 12.15 14.96 -1.89
CA ASN A 206 11.08 15.75 -1.25
C ASN A 206 11.10 17.25 -1.61
N ASP A 207 11.55 17.58 -2.83
CA ASP A 207 11.55 18.96 -3.36
C ASP A 207 12.44 19.95 -2.57
N GLN A 208 13.52 19.45 -1.95
CA GLN A 208 14.54 20.34 -1.38
C GLN A 208 15.58 20.67 -2.44
N PHE A 209 15.50 21.89 -3.00
CA PHE A 209 16.34 22.36 -4.10
C PHE A 209 17.64 23.08 -3.64
N SER A 210 18.00 22.94 -2.35
CA SER A 210 19.29 23.43 -1.84
C SER A 210 20.32 22.31 -1.74
N ASN A 211 21.60 22.70 -1.64
CA ASN A 211 22.69 21.76 -1.41
C ASN A 211 22.85 21.32 0.06
N GLN A 212 21.99 21.82 0.97
CA GLN A 212 22.04 21.56 2.41
C GLN A 212 20.72 20.96 2.91
N PRO A 213 20.43 19.69 2.60
CA PRO A 213 19.27 19.02 3.15
C PRO A 213 19.41 18.80 4.66
N SER A 214 18.30 18.73 5.38
CA SER A 214 18.24 18.39 6.80
C SER A 214 18.06 16.90 7.02
N ALA A 215 18.16 16.45 8.27
CA ALA A 215 17.86 15.06 8.65
C ALA A 215 16.41 14.64 8.40
N ASN A 216 15.48 15.62 8.31
CA ASN A 216 14.07 15.39 8.02
C ASN A 216 13.78 15.31 6.51
N ASP A 217 14.74 15.69 5.68
CA ASP A 217 14.62 15.56 4.23
C ASP A 217 14.95 14.14 3.77
N TRP A 218 14.59 13.82 2.53
CA TRP A 218 14.97 12.56 1.90
C TRP A 218 16.39 12.65 1.34
N TYR A 219 17.35 12.96 2.22
CA TYR A 219 18.73 13.27 1.86
C TYR A 219 19.45 12.13 1.13
N GLU A 220 18.98 10.91 1.27
CA GLU A 220 19.48 9.71 0.59
C GLU A 220 19.01 9.60 -0.87
N THR A 221 18.12 10.51 -1.31
CA THR A 221 17.51 10.46 -2.64
C THR A 221 17.80 11.70 -3.46
N VAL A 222 17.64 11.59 -4.78
CA VAL A 222 17.68 12.70 -5.74
C VAL A 222 16.40 12.72 -6.57
N LYS A 223 15.85 13.94 -6.77
CA LYS A 223 14.60 14.14 -7.52
C LYS A 223 14.79 13.97 -9.02
N LEU A 224 13.86 13.26 -9.65
CA LEU A 224 13.77 13.16 -11.10
C LEU A 224 13.08 14.38 -11.72
N ASN A 225 13.60 14.83 -12.86
CA ASN A 225 13.10 15.98 -13.60
C ASN A 225 12.13 15.56 -14.70
N TYR A 226 10.87 15.84 -14.52
CA TYR A 226 9.80 15.59 -15.49
C TYR A 226 9.43 16.81 -16.34
N GLY A 227 10.28 17.83 -16.39
CA GLY A 227 10.03 19.02 -17.18
C GLY A 227 9.30 20.15 -16.43
N ILE A 228 9.35 20.14 -15.11
CA ILE A 228 8.89 21.25 -14.28
C ILE A 228 10.09 22.10 -13.88
N ASP A 229 10.11 23.38 -14.21
CA ASP A 229 11.11 24.32 -13.70
C ASP A 229 10.63 24.94 -12.39
N TYR A 230 11.31 24.61 -11.30
CA TYR A 230 10.99 25.12 -9.97
C TYR A 230 11.69 26.44 -9.63
N CYS A 231 12.61 26.93 -10.48
CA CYS A 231 13.44 28.11 -10.23
C CYS A 231 13.12 29.30 -11.15
N ASP A 232 12.15 29.17 -12.03
CA ASP A 232 11.71 30.28 -12.85
C ASP A 232 10.94 31.35 -12.05
N ALA A 233 10.71 32.52 -12.66
CA ALA A 233 10.00 33.62 -12.03
C ALA A 233 8.55 33.29 -11.64
N GLY A 234 7.94 32.29 -12.26
CA GLY A 234 6.59 31.78 -11.97
C GLY A 234 6.57 30.66 -10.92
N GLY A 235 7.73 30.10 -10.62
CA GLY A 235 7.94 29.11 -9.56
C GLY A 235 7.65 27.66 -9.93
N ARG A 236 6.96 27.34 -11.03
CA ARG A 236 6.63 25.96 -11.45
C ARG A 236 6.15 25.91 -12.89
N SER A 237 6.93 26.44 -13.82
CA SER A 237 6.54 26.37 -15.23
C SER A 237 6.71 24.97 -15.82
N GLU A 238 5.78 24.58 -16.69
CA GLU A 238 5.75 23.28 -17.35
C GLU A 238 6.41 23.35 -18.72
N HIS A 239 7.32 22.42 -18.98
CA HIS A 239 8.09 22.33 -20.22
C HIS A 239 7.96 20.91 -20.81
N PHE A 240 6.79 20.59 -21.37
CA PHE A 240 6.49 19.26 -21.90
C PHE A 240 6.62 19.17 -23.44
N SER A 241 7.05 20.25 -24.11
CA SER A 241 7.31 20.27 -25.55
C SER A 241 8.66 20.96 -25.82
N PRO A 242 9.69 20.21 -26.25
CA PRO A 242 9.68 18.76 -26.53
C PRO A 242 9.47 17.92 -25.27
N ILE A 243 9.04 16.66 -25.46
CA ILE A 243 8.87 15.70 -24.37
C ILE A 243 10.18 15.58 -23.56
N PRO A 244 10.13 15.70 -22.22
CA PRO A 244 11.32 15.57 -21.36
C PRO A 244 12.00 14.20 -21.52
N ASN A 245 13.32 14.17 -21.46
CA ASN A 245 14.10 12.94 -21.60
C ASN A 245 13.69 11.85 -20.58
N THR A 246 13.39 12.24 -19.35
CA THR A 246 12.97 11.37 -18.27
C THR A 246 11.70 10.57 -18.60
N TRP A 247 10.75 11.15 -19.36
CA TRP A 247 9.50 10.46 -19.69
C TRP A 247 9.74 9.17 -20.49
N GLY A 248 10.64 9.23 -21.47
CA GLY A 248 11.01 8.05 -22.26
C GLY A 248 11.64 6.97 -21.40
N LYS A 249 12.69 7.34 -20.63
CA LYS A 249 13.42 6.41 -19.79
C LYS A 249 12.54 5.73 -18.74
N MET A 250 11.68 6.50 -18.06
CA MET A 250 10.78 5.95 -17.03
C MET A 250 9.67 5.09 -17.63
N THR A 251 9.21 5.40 -18.83
CA THR A 251 8.24 4.54 -19.56
C THR A 251 8.89 3.23 -20.00
N ASP A 252 10.14 3.26 -20.46
CA ASP A 252 10.90 2.05 -20.83
C ASP A 252 11.12 1.13 -19.62
N ILE A 253 11.34 1.68 -18.42
CA ILE A 253 11.42 0.94 -17.17
C ILE A 253 10.09 0.23 -16.86
N LEU A 254 8.95 0.94 -16.98
CA LEU A 254 7.63 0.34 -16.81
C LEU A 254 7.40 -0.82 -17.80
N LEU A 255 7.76 -0.63 -19.07
CA LEU A 255 7.63 -1.67 -20.11
C LEU A 255 8.56 -2.86 -19.83
N PHE A 256 9.78 -2.62 -19.31
CA PHE A 256 10.70 -3.68 -18.92
C PHE A 256 10.07 -4.60 -17.86
N TRP A 257 9.52 -4.03 -16.79
CA TRP A 257 8.89 -4.80 -15.72
C TRP A 257 7.60 -5.47 -16.15
N ALA A 258 6.78 -4.79 -16.97
CA ALA A 258 5.60 -5.41 -17.58
C ALA A 258 5.99 -6.65 -18.40
N GLY A 259 7.12 -6.59 -19.12
CA GLY A 259 7.69 -7.73 -19.85
C GLY A 259 8.18 -8.89 -18.96
N LYS A 260 8.37 -8.66 -17.65
CA LYS A 260 8.71 -9.71 -16.66
C LYS A 260 7.47 -10.46 -16.14
N GLY A 261 6.29 -10.13 -16.63
CA GLY A 261 5.05 -10.84 -16.34
C GLY A 261 4.34 -10.40 -15.07
N ILE A 262 4.69 -9.26 -14.50
CA ILE A 262 3.91 -8.67 -13.39
C ILE A 262 2.55 -8.18 -13.91
N ASP A 263 1.59 -8.02 -13.01
CA ASP A 263 0.21 -7.64 -13.35
C ASP A 263 -0.12 -6.19 -12.97
N GLY A 264 0.73 -5.52 -12.21
CA GLY A 264 0.48 -4.14 -11.81
C GLY A 264 1.64 -3.46 -11.12
N PHE A 265 1.51 -2.15 -11.03
CA PHE A 265 2.42 -1.26 -10.31
C PHE A 265 1.70 -0.54 -9.19
N ARG A 266 2.32 -0.47 -8.01
CA ARG A 266 2.04 0.55 -7.01
C ARG A 266 3.01 1.69 -7.25
N CYS A 267 2.48 2.86 -7.59
CA CYS A 267 3.27 4.02 -7.95
C CYS A 267 3.46 4.92 -6.73
N ASP A 268 4.69 4.94 -6.24
CA ASP A 268 5.10 5.73 -5.08
C ASP A 268 4.98 7.23 -5.36
N MET A 269 4.44 7.99 -4.38
CA MET A 269 4.31 9.45 -4.44
C MET A 269 3.86 9.95 -5.82
N ALA A 270 2.84 9.31 -6.42
CA ALA A 270 2.42 9.57 -7.81
C ALA A 270 2.04 11.03 -8.05
N GLU A 271 1.50 11.72 -7.04
CA GLU A 271 1.11 13.13 -7.13
C GLU A 271 2.29 14.12 -7.22
N MET A 272 3.52 13.70 -6.90
CA MET A 272 4.72 14.51 -7.08
C MET A 272 5.26 14.47 -8.51
N VAL A 273 4.64 13.68 -9.38
CA VAL A 273 4.97 13.54 -10.80
C VAL A 273 3.81 14.06 -11.64
N PRO A 274 4.06 14.88 -12.70
CA PRO A 274 2.99 15.49 -13.47
C PRO A 274 1.98 14.49 -14.06
N ALA A 275 0.69 14.77 -13.95
CA ALA A 275 -0.36 13.94 -14.52
C ALA A 275 -0.20 13.74 -16.04
N ALA A 276 0.38 14.72 -16.74
CA ALA A 276 0.70 14.60 -18.16
C ALA A 276 1.68 13.47 -18.47
N PHE A 277 2.69 13.25 -17.63
CA PHE A 277 3.58 12.08 -17.73
C PHE A 277 2.79 10.78 -17.54
N TRP A 278 1.91 10.73 -16.54
CA TRP A 278 1.13 9.52 -16.28
C TRP A 278 0.23 9.17 -17.46
N THR A 279 -0.47 10.15 -18.05
CA THR A 279 -1.25 9.92 -19.27
C THR A 279 -0.37 9.33 -20.37
N TRP A 280 0.81 9.92 -20.61
CA TRP A 280 1.76 9.43 -21.60
C TRP A 280 2.24 8.00 -21.33
N ALA A 281 2.61 7.70 -20.10
CA ALA A 281 3.20 6.42 -19.73
C ALA A 281 2.15 5.30 -19.65
N THR A 282 1.01 5.55 -19.00
CA THR A 282 -0.07 4.56 -18.88
C THR A 282 -0.65 4.17 -20.22
N ASP A 283 -0.85 5.14 -21.14
CA ASP A 283 -1.31 4.85 -22.51
C ASP A 283 -0.36 3.90 -23.23
N LYS A 284 0.96 4.14 -23.15
CA LYS A 284 1.97 3.30 -23.80
C LYS A 284 2.04 1.90 -23.20
N VAL A 285 2.01 1.81 -21.87
CA VAL A 285 2.06 0.52 -21.17
C VAL A 285 0.78 -0.27 -21.44
N LYS A 286 -0.39 0.33 -21.27
CA LYS A 286 -1.69 -0.35 -21.47
C LYS A 286 -1.95 -0.69 -22.94
N TYR A 287 -1.34 0.03 -23.90
CA TYR A 287 -1.38 -0.37 -25.30
C TYR A 287 -0.74 -1.75 -25.55
N GLN A 288 0.37 -2.05 -24.85
CA GLN A 288 1.06 -3.33 -24.99
C GLN A 288 0.56 -4.38 -23.98
N TYR A 289 0.16 -3.95 -22.78
CA TYR A 289 -0.30 -4.76 -21.65
C TYR A 289 -1.65 -4.24 -21.15
N PRO A 290 -2.77 -4.52 -21.84
CA PRO A 290 -4.07 -3.92 -21.54
C PRO A 290 -4.61 -4.17 -20.13
N GLU A 291 -4.19 -5.28 -19.49
CA GLU A 291 -4.62 -5.67 -18.15
C GLU A 291 -3.69 -5.13 -17.03
N MET A 292 -2.66 -4.33 -17.38
CA MET A 292 -1.72 -3.78 -16.41
C MET A 292 -2.43 -2.80 -15.46
N LEU A 293 -2.38 -3.08 -14.16
CA LEU A 293 -2.97 -2.23 -13.14
C LEU A 293 -2.00 -1.13 -12.69
N PHE A 294 -2.53 0.06 -12.48
CA PHE A 294 -1.81 1.17 -11.86
C PHE A 294 -2.52 1.60 -10.58
N ILE A 295 -1.86 1.45 -9.44
CA ILE A 295 -2.31 1.90 -8.13
C ILE A 295 -1.46 3.09 -7.73
N GLY A 296 -2.06 4.27 -7.57
CA GLY A 296 -1.36 5.50 -7.26
C GLY A 296 -1.44 5.88 -5.79
N GLU A 297 -0.31 6.30 -5.24
CA GLU A 297 -0.27 7.01 -3.98
C GLU A 297 -0.50 8.50 -4.25
N VAL A 298 -1.71 8.96 -3.96
CA VAL A 298 -2.17 10.34 -4.12
C VAL A 298 -2.88 10.72 -2.82
N TYR A 299 -2.42 11.78 -2.15
CA TYR A 299 -2.94 12.20 -0.85
C TYR A 299 -3.87 13.42 -0.94
N ASP A 300 -3.73 14.26 -1.98
CA ASP A 300 -4.65 15.40 -2.18
C ASP A 300 -5.97 14.93 -2.82
N PRO A 301 -7.11 14.96 -2.10
CA PRO A 301 -8.41 14.56 -2.64
C PRO A 301 -8.85 15.39 -3.86
N ASN A 302 -8.33 16.62 -4.00
CA ASN A 302 -8.63 17.46 -5.17
C ASN A 302 -7.96 16.93 -6.45
N GLN A 303 -6.92 16.12 -6.30
CA GLN A 303 -6.18 15.54 -7.43
C GLN A 303 -6.69 14.15 -7.84
N TYR A 304 -7.53 13.48 -7.05
CA TYR A 304 -7.97 12.11 -7.35
C TYR A 304 -8.50 11.97 -8.78
N ARG A 305 -9.42 12.83 -9.21
CA ARG A 305 -10.02 12.77 -10.55
C ARG A 305 -9.02 13.03 -11.67
N THR A 306 -8.03 13.87 -11.41
CA THR A 306 -6.92 14.17 -12.34
C THR A 306 -6.08 12.91 -12.59
N TYR A 307 -5.67 12.21 -11.52
CA TYR A 307 -4.82 11.02 -11.66
C TYR A 307 -5.59 9.79 -12.17
N ILE A 308 -6.87 9.64 -11.81
CA ILE A 308 -7.73 8.64 -12.45
C ILE A 308 -7.84 8.92 -13.95
N GLY A 309 -8.07 10.17 -14.33
CA GLY A 309 -8.09 10.59 -15.74
C GLY A 309 -6.76 10.40 -16.47
N ALA A 310 -5.64 10.38 -15.74
CA ALA A 310 -4.30 10.11 -16.25
C ALA A 310 -3.98 8.60 -16.37
N GLY A 311 -4.95 7.70 -16.10
CA GLY A 311 -4.85 6.28 -16.37
C GLY A 311 -4.62 5.39 -15.16
N PHE A 312 -4.67 5.92 -13.92
CA PHE A 312 -4.68 5.10 -12.72
C PHE A 312 -5.99 4.34 -12.57
N ASP A 313 -5.89 3.06 -12.28
CA ASP A 313 -7.05 2.20 -12.01
C ASP A 313 -7.55 2.41 -10.59
N TYR A 314 -6.63 2.58 -9.64
CA TYR A 314 -6.95 2.78 -8.23
C TYR A 314 -6.02 3.82 -7.59
N LEU A 315 -6.56 4.56 -6.61
CA LEU A 315 -5.82 5.49 -5.77
C LEU A 315 -6.05 5.16 -4.30
N TYR A 316 -5.07 5.43 -3.45
CA TYR A 316 -5.24 5.35 -2.00
C TYR A 316 -6.30 6.34 -1.51
N ASP A 317 -7.28 5.87 -0.74
CA ASP A 317 -8.16 6.76 0.03
C ASP A 317 -7.60 6.97 1.45
N LYS A 318 -6.44 7.65 1.50
CA LYS A 318 -5.72 7.88 2.75
C LYS A 318 -6.36 9.00 3.56
N VAL A 319 -6.47 10.19 2.99
CA VAL A 319 -6.92 11.40 3.69
C VAL A 319 -8.43 11.39 3.94
N GLY A 320 -9.21 10.68 3.09
CA GLY A 320 -10.64 10.50 3.27
C GLY A 320 -10.99 9.34 4.21
N MET A 321 -11.09 8.14 3.62
CA MET A 321 -11.64 6.96 4.32
C MET A 321 -10.69 6.41 5.40
N TYR A 322 -9.38 6.28 5.11
CA TYR A 322 -8.43 5.75 6.11
C TYR A 322 -8.40 6.63 7.37
N ASP A 323 -8.18 7.95 7.24
CA ASP A 323 -8.10 8.86 8.39
C ASP A 323 -9.42 8.90 9.16
N CYS A 324 -10.56 8.87 8.45
CA CYS A 324 -11.86 8.82 9.09
C CYS A 324 -12.06 7.53 9.91
N ILE A 325 -11.82 6.36 9.32
CA ILE A 325 -11.99 5.07 10.03
C ILE A 325 -11.00 4.95 11.20
N ARG A 326 -9.75 5.41 11.04
CA ARG A 326 -8.78 5.49 12.12
C ARG A 326 -9.33 6.30 13.30
N ASP A 327 -9.87 7.48 13.03
CA ASP A 327 -10.42 8.34 14.07
C ASP A 327 -11.70 7.75 14.70
N VAL A 328 -12.54 7.06 13.94
CA VAL A 328 -13.69 6.32 14.46
C VAL A 328 -13.23 5.18 15.37
N ILE A 329 -12.26 4.38 14.95
CA ILE A 329 -11.68 3.30 15.78
C ILE A 329 -11.17 3.85 17.11
N CYS A 330 -10.47 4.98 17.08
CA CYS A 330 -9.91 5.64 18.27
C CYS A 330 -10.95 6.43 19.09
N GLY A 331 -12.22 6.46 18.69
CA GLY A 331 -13.27 7.20 19.39
C GLY A 331 -13.21 8.73 19.23
N ARG A 332 -12.44 9.23 18.27
CA ARG A 332 -12.30 10.67 17.99
C ARG A 332 -13.36 11.22 17.04
N ARG A 333 -14.02 10.35 16.26
CA ARG A 333 -15.10 10.68 15.33
C ARG A 333 -16.31 9.77 15.51
N SER A 334 -17.47 10.26 15.08
CA SER A 334 -18.68 9.45 14.94
C SER A 334 -18.60 8.54 13.71
N THR A 335 -19.30 7.39 13.77
CA THR A 335 -19.47 6.52 12.61
C THR A 335 -20.24 7.19 11.48
N THR A 336 -21.08 8.20 11.75
CA THR A 336 -21.78 8.97 10.73
C THR A 336 -20.84 9.72 9.79
N ASP A 337 -19.60 10.01 10.23
CA ASP A 337 -18.59 10.68 9.40
C ASP A 337 -18.11 9.80 8.25
N ILE A 338 -18.19 8.47 8.39
CA ILE A 338 -17.86 7.50 7.32
C ILE A 338 -18.74 7.77 6.09
N THR A 339 -20.03 8.07 6.29
CA THR A 339 -20.95 8.43 5.21
C THR A 339 -20.47 9.63 4.41
N SER A 340 -20.04 10.68 5.09
CA SER A 340 -19.55 11.90 4.44
C SER A 340 -18.29 11.65 3.60
N GLN A 341 -17.41 10.73 4.05
CA GLN A 341 -16.18 10.42 3.33
C GLN A 341 -16.45 9.68 2.01
N TRP A 342 -17.21 8.58 2.05
CA TRP A 342 -17.48 7.87 0.80
C TRP A 342 -18.36 8.67 -0.17
N GLN A 343 -19.24 9.55 0.33
CA GLN A 343 -20.03 10.45 -0.52
C GLN A 343 -19.17 11.48 -1.27
N ALA A 344 -18.08 11.95 -0.66
CA ALA A 344 -17.14 12.86 -1.31
C ALA A 344 -16.45 12.26 -2.55
N THR A 345 -16.38 10.93 -2.63
CA THR A 345 -15.77 10.16 -3.71
C THR A 345 -16.77 9.25 -4.44
N ASP A 346 -18.08 9.48 -4.31
CA ASP A 346 -19.11 8.58 -4.83
C ASP A 346 -19.02 8.36 -6.34
N ASP A 347 -18.72 9.40 -7.11
CA ASP A 347 -18.53 9.36 -8.56
C ASP A 347 -17.29 8.57 -9.00
N ILE A 348 -16.31 8.42 -8.11
CA ILE A 348 -15.05 7.69 -8.35
C ILE A 348 -14.86 6.52 -7.38
N ARG A 349 -15.89 6.16 -6.62
CA ARG A 349 -15.82 5.18 -5.52
C ARG A 349 -15.15 3.86 -5.90
N ASN A 350 -15.35 3.41 -7.12
CA ASN A 350 -14.78 2.15 -7.59
C ASN A 350 -13.27 2.22 -7.85
N HIS A 351 -12.70 3.42 -7.91
CA HIS A 351 -11.28 3.68 -8.07
C HIS A 351 -10.55 3.91 -6.74
N MET A 352 -11.25 3.96 -5.60
CA MET A 352 -10.65 4.25 -4.30
C MET A 352 -10.24 2.97 -3.58
N LEU A 353 -8.94 2.77 -3.34
CA LEU A 353 -8.42 1.63 -2.60
C LEU A 353 -8.48 1.91 -1.09
N TYR A 354 -9.23 1.08 -0.35
CA TYR A 354 -9.33 1.18 1.11
C TYR A 354 -8.30 0.29 1.79
N PHE A 355 -7.82 0.75 2.94
CA PHE A 355 -6.87 0.02 3.79
C PHE A 355 -6.96 0.51 5.24
N LEU A 356 -6.38 -0.23 6.18
CA LEU A 356 -6.30 0.14 7.59
C LEU A 356 -4.85 0.22 8.10
N GLU A 357 -3.94 -0.45 7.43
CA GLU A 357 -2.49 -0.40 7.64
C GLU A 357 -1.77 -0.47 6.30
N ASN A 358 -0.58 0.13 6.24
CA ASN A 358 0.43 -0.09 5.24
C ASN A 358 1.82 0.09 5.88
N HIS A 359 2.87 0.12 5.07
CA HIS A 359 4.24 0.26 5.55
C HIS A 359 4.60 1.68 6.05
N ASP A 360 3.77 2.69 5.76
CA ASP A 360 3.96 4.09 6.18
C ASP A 360 3.11 4.48 7.39
N GLU A 361 2.06 3.72 7.69
CA GLU A 361 1.13 4.03 8.77
C GLU A 361 1.38 3.17 10.01
N GLN A 362 0.99 3.71 11.18
CA GLN A 362 1.07 2.95 12.43
C GLN A 362 0.20 1.70 12.39
N ARG A 363 0.69 0.62 13.02
CA ARG A 363 -0.09 -0.60 13.24
C ARG A 363 -1.28 -0.33 14.15
N ILE A 364 -2.43 -0.94 13.87
CA ILE A 364 -3.66 -0.78 14.69
C ILE A 364 -3.39 -1.15 16.16
N ALA A 365 -2.62 -2.20 16.39
CA ALA A 365 -2.31 -2.68 17.74
C ALA A 365 -1.28 -1.84 18.49
N SER A 366 -0.64 -0.85 17.83
CA SER A 366 0.34 0.04 18.47
C SER A 366 -0.32 1.03 19.43
N ASP A 367 0.46 1.51 20.41
CA ASP A 367 0.05 2.59 21.31
C ASP A 367 -0.19 3.92 20.59
N PHE A 368 0.33 4.06 19.36
CA PHE A 368 0.18 5.25 18.52
C PHE A 368 -1.10 5.24 17.68
N PHE A 369 -1.84 4.12 17.64
CA PHE A 369 -3.11 4.02 16.96
C PHE A 369 -4.22 3.63 17.95
N ALA A 370 -4.53 2.34 18.11
CA ALA A 370 -5.66 1.88 18.92
C ALA A 370 -5.27 1.05 20.16
N GLY A 371 -3.99 0.64 20.28
CA GLY A 371 -3.44 -0.13 21.38
C GLY A 371 -3.90 -1.59 21.43
N LYS A 372 -4.87 -2.00 20.59
CA LYS A 372 -5.40 -3.36 20.50
C LYS A 372 -5.85 -3.66 19.08
N ALA A 373 -5.44 -4.80 18.54
CA ALA A 373 -5.76 -5.22 17.18
C ALA A 373 -7.27 -5.42 16.94
N GLU A 374 -8.00 -5.93 17.94
CA GLU A 374 -9.43 -6.21 17.83
C GLU A 374 -10.27 -4.95 17.60
N LYS A 375 -9.78 -3.78 17.99
CA LYS A 375 -10.44 -2.49 17.71
C LYS A 375 -10.54 -2.20 16.21
N GLY A 376 -9.68 -2.81 15.40
CA GLY A 376 -9.72 -2.70 13.94
C GLY A 376 -10.80 -3.54 13.27
N ILE A 377 -11.40 -4.53 13.95
CA ILE A 377 -12.36 -5.47 13.33
C ILE A 377 -13.58 -4.75 12.71
N PRO A 378 -14.30 -3.83 13.39
CA PRO A 378 -15.42 -3.15 12.75
C PRO A 378 -14.98 -2.27 11.58
N GLY A 379 -13.80 -1.64 11.66
CA GLY A 379 -13.20 -0.90 10.55
C GLY A 379 -12.87 -1.79 9.35
N LEU A 380 -12.33 -3.00 9.58
CA LEU A 380 -12.12 -4.01 8.53
C LEU A 380 -13.44 -4.35 7.84
N ILE A 381 -14.49 -4.65 8.60
CA ILE A 381 -15.79 -5.04 8.06
C ILE A 381 -16.38 -3.94 7.19
N VAL A 382 -16.34 -2.70 7.65
CA VAL A 382 -16.80 -1.54 6.87
C VAL A 382 -15.96 -1.37 5.62
N SER A 383 -14.63 -1.30 5.73
CA SER A 383 -13.73 -1.08 4.58
C SER A 383 -13.84 -2.16 3.52
N VAL A 384 -14.06 -3.42 3.94
CA VAL A 384 -14.12 -4.56 3.02
C VAL A 384 -15.51 -4.73 2.40
N LEU A 385 -16.60 -4.46 3.14
CA LEU A 385 -17.95 -4.83 2.70
C LEU A 385 -18.78 -3.66 2.17
N LEU A 386 -18.41 -2.39 2.45
CA LEU A 386 -19.23 -1.22 2.13
C LEU A 386 -19.38 -0.98 0.62
N GLN A 387 -18.31 -1.11 -0.15
CA GLN A 387 -18.24 -0.78 -1.57
C GLN A 387 -17.65 -1.94 -2.40
N GLN A 388 -17.69 -1.82 -3.74
CA GLN A 388 -17.07 -2.79 -4.67
C GLN A 388 -15.55 -2.59 -4.79
N ASN A 389 -15.05 -1.42 -4.45
CA ASN A 389 -13.67 -0.96 -4.54
C ASN A 389 -12.67 -1.93 -3.89
N PRO A 390 -11.39 -1.94 -4.30
CA PRO A 390 -10.39 -2.82 -3.74
C PRO A 390 -10.11 -2.52 -2.26
N PHE A 391 -9.64 -3.55 -1.55
CA PHE A 391 -9.13 -3.44 -0.19
C PHE A 391 -7.70 -3.95 -0.13
N MET A 392 -6.83 -3.28 0.62
CA MET A 392 -5.46 -3.68 0.86
C MET A 392 -5.27 -4.08 2.32
N LEU A 393 -4.64 -5.23 2.52
CA LEU A 393 -4.21 -5.77 3.80
C LEU A 393 -2.69 -5.75 3.88
N TYR A 394 -2.11 -5.22 4.95
CA TYR A 394 -0.68 -5.26 5.19
C TYR A 394 -0.29 -6.50 6.02
N ALA A 395 0.74 -7.22 5.61
CA ALA A 395 1.18 -8.45 6.26
C ALA A 395 1.50 -8.25 7.75
N GLY A 396 0.94 -9.11 8.59
CA GLY A 396 1.00 -8.99 10.05
C GLY A 396 -0.24 -8.34 10.68
N GLN A 397 -0.99 -7.52 9.95
CA GLN A 397 -2.22 -6.91 10.43
C GLN A 397 -3.24 -7.95 10.87
N GLU A 398 -3.36 -9.04 10.11
CA GLU A 398 -4.27 -10.16 10.40
C GLU A 398 -3.89 -10.97 11.65
N TYR A 399 -2.70 -10.75 12.17
CA TYR A 399 -2.21 -11.36 13.42
C TYR A 399 -2.11 -10.36 14.57
N GLY A 400 -2.38 -9.07 14.31
CA GLY A 400 -2.30 -8.01 15.30
C GLY A 400 -0.87 -7.55 15.61
N GLU A 401 -0.03 -7.44 14.58
CA GLU A 401 1.32 -6.87 14.71
C GLU A 401 1.26 -5.50 15.36
N GLN A 402 2.15 -5.24 16.31
CA GLN A 402 2.13 -4.01 17.10
C GLN A 402 3.04 -2.92 16.56
N GLY A 403 4.16 -3.27 15.90
CA GLY A 403 5.17 -2.29 15.48
C GLY A 403 5.69 -1.45 16.67
N MET A 404 5.89 -2.11 17.81
CA MET A 404 6.29 -1.45 19.07
C MET A 404 7.69 -1.85 19.51
N ASP A 405 8.45 -2.45 18.62
CA ASP A 405 9.86 -2.73 18.85
C ASP A 405 10.69 -1.44 18.68
N GLU A 406 11.82 -1.37 19.35
CA GLU A 406 12.80 -0.30 19.19
C GLU A 406 13.74 -0.69 18.04
N GLU A 407 13.38 -0.23 16.83
CA GLU A 407 14.06 -0.59 15.60
C GLU A 407 15.13 0.46 15.26
N GLY A 408 16.22 0.04 14.66
CA GLY A 408 17.40 0.85 14.41
C GLY A 408 17.16 2.29 13.97
N PHE A 409 17.00 2.52 12.66
CA PHE A 409 16.83 3.88 12.13
C PHE A 409 15.46 4.48 12.48
N SER A 410 14.38 3.68 12.49
CA SER A 410 13.01 4.17 12.70
C SER A 410 12.71 4.50 14.17
N GLY A 411 13.38 3.83 15.13
CA GLY A 411 13.02 3.90 16.53
C GLY A 411 11.64 3.29 16.81
N LYS A 412 11.03 3.65 17.94
CA LYS A 412 9.74 3.14 18.39
C LYS A 412 8.62 4.13 18.08
N ASP A 413 7.94 3.98 16.96
CA ASP A 413 6.90 4.90 16.50
C ASP A 413 5.55 4.25 16.11
N GLY A 414 5.41 2.95 16.36
CA GLY A 414 4.19 2.18 16.03
C GLY A 414 4.14 1.68 14.59
N ARG A 415 5.22 1.86 13.83
CA ARG A 415 5.41 1.32 12.48
C ARG A 415 6.34 0.11 12.51
N THR A 416 6.24 -0.73 11.50
CA THR A 416 7.28 -1.72 11.23
C THR A 416 8.34 -1.06 10.36
N THR A 417 9.63 -1.15 10.73
CA THR A 417 10.73 -0.51 9.99
C THR A 417 10.76 -0.88 8.52
N ILE A 418 11.05 0.11 7.68
CA ILE A 418 11.34 -0.08 6.25
C ILE A 418 12.82 0.09 5.92
N PHE A 419 13.68 0.38 6.91
CA PHE A 419 15.08 0.75 6.72
C PHE A 419 16.08 -0.28 7.24
N ASP A 420 15.59 -1.23 8.04
CA ASP A 420 16.44 -2.16 8.78
C ASP A 420 16.20 -3.62 8.39
N TYR A 421 17.17 -4.48 8.64
CA TYR A 421 16.94 -5.93 8.69
C TYR A 421 16.27 -6.24 10.01
N TRP A 422 15.05 -6.78 9.96
CA TRP A 422 14.23 -6.98 11.14
C TRP A 422 13.39 -8.26 11.05
N CYS A 423 12.94 -8.75 12.18
CA CYS A 423 12.01 -9.87 12.27
C CYS A 423 10.68 -9.39 12.85
N VAL A 424 9.60 -9.59 12.09
CA VAL A 424 8.24 -9.32 12.53
C VAL A 424 7.71 -10.53 13.31
N ASP A 425 7.49 -10.36 14.61
CA ASP A 425 7.19 -11.47 15.54
C ASP A 425 5.95 -12.27 15.17
N THR A 426 4.88 -11.59 14.82
CA THR A 426 3.62 -12.25 14.47
C THR A 426 3.76 -13.10 13.21
N LEU A 427 4.50 -12.61 12.20
CA LEU A 427 4.78 -13.37 10.98
C LEU A 427 5.68 -14.58 11.28
N ALA A 428 6.73 -14.39 12.07
CA ALA A 428 7.61 -15.50 12.48
C ALA A 428 6.85 -16.56 13.28
N ARG A 429 5.96 -16.16 14.20
CA ARG A 429 5.08 -17.11 14.93
C ARG A 429 4.09 -17.81 14.01
N ALA A 430 3.52 -17.11 13.04
CA ALA A 430 2.60 -17.71 12.07
C ALA A 430 3.29 -18.83 11.29
N GLU A 431 4.47 -18.56 10.78
CA GLU A 431 5.24 -19.53 10.00
C GLU A 431 5.69 -20.74 10.84
N GLN A 432 6.12 -20.49 12.08
CA GLN A 432 6.50 -21.54 13.03
C GLN A 432 5.29 -22.30 13.62
N ARG A 433 4.05 -21.94 13.26
CA ARG A 433 2.80 -22.48 13.82
C ARG A 433 2.65 -22.27 15.33
N LYS A 434 3.20 -21.16 15.84
CA LYS A 434 3.23 -20.80 17.26
C LYS A 434 2.31 -19.62 17.61
N LEU A 435 1.35 -19.29 16.75
CA LEU A 435 0.39 -18.22 17.01
C LEU A 435 -0.34 -18.46 18.35
N THR A 436 -0.56 -17.38 19.09
CA THR A 436 -1.38 -17.38 20.30
C THR A 436 -2.85 -17.68 19.97
N LYS A 437 -3.68 -17.82 20.99
CA LYS A 437 -5.11 -18.03 20.81
C LYS A 437 -5.78 -16.79 20.23
N GLU A 438 -5.37 -15.62 20.68
CA GLU A 438 -5.86 -14.31 20.26
C GLU A 438 -5.48 -14.04 18.79
N GLU A 439 -4.22 -14.25 18.41
CA GLU A 439 -3.76 -14.13 17.04
C GLU A 439 -4.52 -15.06 16.07
N LYS A 440 -4.77 -16.31 16.48
CA LYS A 440 -5.57 -17.26 15.70
C LYS A 440 -7.02 -16.81 15.55
N ALA A 441 -7.61 -16.26 16.60
CA ALA A 441 -8.99 -15.76 16.57
C ALA A 441 -9.12 -14.54 15.65
N LEU A 442 -8.17 -13.60 15.74
CA LEU A 442 -8.10 -12.42 14.88
C LEU A 442 -7.95 -12.84 13.41
N LYS A 443 -6.97 -13.71 13.12
CA LYS A 443 -6.76 -14.25 11.77
C LYS A 443 -8.01 -14.92 11.20
N ALA A 444 -8.70 -15.72 12.01
CA ALA A 444 -9.94 -16.35 11.58
C ALA A 444 -11.05 -15.34 11.24
N MET A 445 -11.09 -14.19 11.90
CA MET A 445 -12.01 -13.09 11.58
C MET A 445 -11.64 -12.45 10.24
N TYR A 446 -10.36 -12.13 10.03
CA TYR A 446 -9.87 -11.62 8.73
C TYR A 446 -10.20 -12.59 7.60
N ASP A 447 -9.93 -13.88 7.78
CA ASP A 447 -10.27 -14.91 6.78
C ASP A 447 -11.74 -14.91 6.42
N LYS A 448 -12.63 -14.81 7.40
CA LYS A 448 -14.08 -14.75 7.17
C LYS A 448 -14.49 -13.52 6.38
N VAL A 449 -14.06 -12.33 6.80
CA VAL A 449 -14.46 -11.07 6.18
C VAL A 449 -13.97 -10.98 4.74
N LEU A 450 -12.72 -11.34 4.48
CA LEU A 450 -12.15 -11.33 3.14
C LEU A 450 -12.79 -12.39 2.23
N ASN A 451 -13.12 -13.57 2.76
CA ASN A 451 -13.83 -14.60 1.98
C ASN A 451 -15.30 -14.23 1.74
N ILE A 452 -15.99 -13.53 2.65
CA ILE A 452 -17.31 -12.94 2.38
C ILE A 452 -17.22 -12.00 1.18
N ALA A 453 -16.26 -11.08 1.17
CA ALA A 453 -16.09 -10.15 0.06
C ALA A 453 -15.83 -10.84 -1.28
N ARG A 454 -15.17 -12.01 -1.26
CA ARG A 454 -14.90 -12.79 -2.45
C ARG A 454 -16.07 -13.65 -2.92
N SER A 455 -16.85 -14.21 -1.98
CA SER A 455 -17.90 -15.19 -2.29
C SER A 455 -19.26 -14.56 -2.52
N GLU A 456 -19.55 -13.42 -1.88
CA GLU A 456 -20.86 -12.79 -1.93
C GLU A 456 -20.97 -11.82 -3.10
N LYS A 457 -21.85 -12.11 -4.05
CA LYS A 457 -22.09 -11.26 -5.22
C LYS A 457 -22.53 -9.85 -4.85
N SER A 458 -23.31 -9.73 -3.77
CA SER A 458 -23.74 -8.43 -3.27
C SER A 458 -22.58 -7.51 -2.86
N VAL A 459 -21.43 -8.05 -2.46
CA VAL A 459 -20.23 -7.26 -2.19
C VAL A 459 -19.43 -6.98 -3.45
N ALA A 460 -19.22 -8.01 -4.29
CA ALA A 460 -18.38 -7.91 -5.49
C ALA A 460 -19.01 -7.08 -6.63
N GLU A 461 -20.33 -7.15 -6.80
CA GLU A 461 -21.06 -6.61 -7.95
C GLU A 461 -22.30 -5.78 -7.55
N GLY A 462 -22.73 -5.88 -6.28
CA GLY A 462 -24.01 -5.32 -5.83
C GLY A 462 -23.97 -3.84 -5.50
N GLU A 463 -25.16 -3.24 -5.40
CA GLU A 463 -25.34 -1.86 -4.96
C GLU A 463 -25.24 -1.73 -3.44
N SER A 464 -24.72 -0.60 -3.01
CA SER A 464 -24.62 -0.19 -1.61
C SER A 464 -25.72 0.79 -1.25
N PHE A 465 -26.28 0.69 -0.03
CA PHE A 465 -27.21 1.68 0.50
C PHE A 465 -26.89 1.96 1.97
N ASP A 466 -26.49 3.17 2.25
CA ASP A 466 -26.21 3.63 3.61
C ASP A 466 -27.49 3.80 4.42
N LEU A 467 -27.50 3.31 5.66
CA LEU A 467 -28.65 3.42 6.55
C LEU A 467 -28.43 4.48 7.65
N MET A 468 -27.27 5.13 7.71
CA MET A 468 -26.95 6.02 8.84
C MET A 468 -27.74 7.31 8.83
N TYR A 469 -28.23 7.79 7.67
CA TYR A 469 -29.02 9.02 7.60
C TYR A 469 -30.37 8.93 8.35
N VAL A 470 -30.90 7.72 8.56
CA VAL A 470 -32.10 7.46 9.37
C VAL A 470 -31.79 6.82 10.73
N ASN A 471 -30.50 6.52 11.00
CA ASN A 471 -30.01 5.90 12.22
C ASN A 471 -28.96 6.76 12.94
N GLN A 472 -29.08 8.10 12.85
CA GLN A 472 -28.08 9.06 13.35
C GLN A 472 -27.86 9.03 14.86
N GLN A 473 -28.79 8.46 15.63
CA GLN A 473 -28.65 8.27 17.08
C GLN A 473 -27.51 7.32 17.46
N TYR A 474 -27.08 6.45 16.52
CA TYR A 474 -26.01 5.48 16.75
C TYR A 474 -24.67 6.04 16.31
N GLN A 475 -23.91 6.60 17.26
CA GLN A 475 -22.65 7.31 17.01
C GLN A 475 -21.42 6.38 16.94
N ARG A 476 -21.59 5.12 17.40
CA ARG A 476 -20.53 4.10 17.44
C ARG A 476 -20.89 2.82 16.67
N GLN A 477 -22.05 2.79 16.03
CA GLN A 477 -22.47 1.70 15.16
C GLN A 477 -22.63 2.23 13.74
N TYR A 478 -22.35 1.37 12.74
CA TYR A 478 -22.49 1.72 11.32
C TYR A 478 -23.30 0.65 10.60
N ALA A 479 -24.35 1.04 9.91
CA ALA A 479 -25.28 0.13 9.24
C ALA A 479 -25.43 0.46 7.75
N PHE A 480 -25.42 -0.57 6.91
CA PHE A 480 -25.66 -0.44 5.47
C PHE A 480 -26.20 -1.74 4.86
N LEU A 481 -26.76 -1.59 3.67
CA LEU A 481 -27.23 -2.73 2.85
C LEU A 481 -26.29 -2.91 1.63
N ARG A 482 -26.11 -4.19 1.25
CA ARG A 482 -25.52 -4.56 -0.04
C ARG A 482 -26.52 -5.45 -0.76
N LYS A 483 -26.77 -5.22 -2.05
CA LYS A 483 -27.73 -6.01 -2.82
C LYS A 483 -27.22 -6.36 -4.20
N SER A 484 -27.32 -7.66 -4.54
CA SER A 484 -27.25 -8.17 -5.92
C SER A 484 -28.62 -8.71 -6.34
N ASP A 485 -28.73 -9.24 -7.55
CA ASP A 485 -29.99 -9.81 -8.07
C ASP A 485 -30.54 -10.95 -7.19
N THR A 486 -29.67 -11.68 -6.51
CA THR A 486 -30.01 -12.92 -5.79
C THR A 486 -30.02 -12.80 -4.29
N GLU A 487 -29.34 -11.80 -3.71
CA GLU A 487 -29.11 -11.72 -2.27
C GLU A 487 -29.00 -10.29 -1.76
N VAL A 488 -29.32 -10.15 -0.47
CA VAL A 488 -29.12 -8.91 0.29
C VAL A 488 -28.28 -9.23 1.52
N LEU A 489 -27.32 -8.37 1.81
CA LEU A 489 -26.63 -8.32 3.09
C LEU A 489 -27.09 -7.08 3.86
N LEU A 490 -27.49 -7.25 5.11
CA LEU A 490 -27.58 -6.18 6.09
C LEU A 490 -26.36 -6.29 6.99
N VAL A 491 -25.48 -5.30 6.89
CA VAL A 491 -24.22 -5.24 7.65
C VAL A 491 -24.35 -4.18 8.73
N VAL A 492 -24.04 -4.55 9.97
CA VAL A 492 -24.06 -3.63 11.11
C VAL A 492 -22.81 -3.85 11.95
N ALA A 493 -21.91 -2.87 11.95
CA ALA A 493 -20.66 -2.88 12.69
C ALA A 493 -20.78 -2.13 14.02
N ASN A 494 -20.11 -2.60 15.06
CA ASN A 494 -20.07 -2.01 16.39
C ASN A 494 -18.63 -1.66 16.79
N PHE A 495 -18.34 -0.38 16.95
CA PHE A 495 -17.05 0.17 17.36
C PHE A 495 -16.90 0.31 18.89
N GLU A 496 -17.90 -0.17 19.67
CA GLU A 496 -17.84 -0.17 21.13
C GLU A 496 -17.14 -1.41 21.67
N GLU A 497 -16.40 -1.27 22.78
CA GLU A 497 -15.82 -2.37 23.53
C GLU A 497 -16.86 -3.18 24.34
N GLN A 498 -18.13 -2.81 24.22
CA GLN A 498 -19.26 -3.49 24.83
C GLN A 498 -20.27 -3.94 23.77
N SER A 499 -21.08 -4.93 24.10
CA SER A 499 -22.22 -5.30 23.26
C SER A 499 -23.23 -4.16 23.19
N ALA A 500 -23.82 -3.96 22.04
CA ALA A 500 -24.84 -2.93 21.82
C ALA A 500 -26.11 -3.54 21.25
N ASP A 501 -27.26 -3.09 21.73
CA ASP A 501 -28.54 -3.36 21.12
C ASP A 501 -28.86 -2.24 20.11
N MET A 502 -29.21 -2.63 18.89
CA MET A 502 -29.52 -1.69 17.82
C MET A 502 -30.82 -2.07 17.12
N ASP A 503 -31.71 -1.10 17.01
CA ASP A 503 -32.92 -1.17 16.20
C ASP A 503 -32.66 -0.45 14.87
N VAL A 504 -32.21 -1.21 13.87
CA VAL A 504 -31.82 -0.67 12.57
C VAL A 504 -33.06 -0.30 11.76
N MET A 505 -33.33 0.99 11.59
CA MET A 505 -34.37 1.49 10.71
C MET A 505 -33.98 1.23 9.24
N ILE A 506 -34.90 0.59 8.49
CA ILE A 506 -34.76 0.43 7.04
C ILE A 506 -35.86 1.26 6.35
N PRO A 507 -35.53 2.40 5.75
CA PRO A 507 -36.51 3.33 5.22
C PRO A 507 -37.14 2.83 3.93
N ALA A 508 -38.37 3.26 3.61
CA ALA A 508 -39.06 2.96 2.36
C ALA A 508 -38.19 3.22 1.14
N HIS A 509 -37.41 4.29 1.16
CA HIS A 509 -36.45 4.65 0.11
C HIS A 509 -35.41 3.52 -0.19
N ALA A 510 -34.90 2.81 0.84
CA ALA A 510 -34.01 1.67 0.64
C ALA A 510 -34.68 0.53 -0.13
N PHE A 511 -35.96 0.25 0.17
CA PHE A 511 -36.74 -0.77 -0.54
C PHE A 511 -36.94 -0.39 -2.01
N ASP A 512 -37.26 0.87 -2.28
CA ASP A 512 -37.48 1.34 -3.65
C ASP A 512 -36.18 1.38 -4.46
N TYR A 513 -35.11 1.92 -3.90
CA TYR A 513 -33.81 2.02 -4.57
C TYR A 513 -33.21 0.62 -4.86
N LEU A 514 -33.16 -0.25 -3.85
CA LEU A 514 -32.59 -1.58 -3.99
C LEU A 514 -33.59 -2.61 -4.53
N GLN A 515 -34.86 -2.24 -4.78
CA GLN A 515 -35.92 -3.13 -5.21
C GLN A 515 -36.06 -4.37 -4.28
N ILE A 516 -36.03 -4.14 -2.97
CA ILE A 516 -36.26 -5.17 -1.95
C ILE A 516 -37.76 -5.31 -1.70
N LYS A 517 -38.24 -6.55 -1.54
CA LYS A 517 -39.64 -6.83 -1.21
C LYS A 517 -39.84 -6.95 0.29
N GLU A 518 -40.96 -6.42 0.79
CA GLU A 518 -41.43 -6.69 2.16
C GLU A 518 -41.70 -8.18 2.36
N LYS A 519 -41.16 -8.76 3.42
CA LYS A 519 -41.31 -10.21 3.71
C LYS A 519 -40.88 -10.57 5.12
N ASN A 520 -41.35 -11.71 5.56
CA ASN A 520 -40.75 -12.45 6.67
C ASN A 520 -39.75 -13.44 6.07
N THR A 521 -38.51 -13.42 6.55
CA THR A 521 -37.46 -14.29 6.00
C THR A 521 -36.54 -14.81 7.10
N ILE A 522 -35.76 -15.82 6.77
CA ILE A 522 -34.68 -16.30 7.61
C ILE A 522 -33.40 -15.76 7.02
N ALA A 523 -32.68 -14.97 7.81
CA ALA A 523 -31.36 -14.50 7.51
C ALA A 523 -30.31 -15.39 8.18
N THR A 524 -29.14 -15.53 7.54
CA THR A 524 -27.97 -16.20 8.12
C THR A 524 -26.92 -15.14 8.40
N ASP A 525 -26.46 -15.03 9.63
CA ASP A 525 -25.31 -14.23 9.97
C ASP A 525 -24.03 -14.93 9.45
N LEU A 526 -23.36 -14.32 8.49
CA LEU A 526 -22.18 -14.89 7.83
C LEU A 526 -20.95 -14.98 8.75
N LEU A 527 -20.89 -14.17 9.80
CA LEU A 527 -19.78 -14.21 10.76
C LEU A 527 -19.92 -15.33 11.78
N SER A 528 -21.13 -15.55 12.31
CA SER A 528 -21.37 -16.57 13.33
C SER A 528 -21.99 -17.89 12.79
N GLY A 529 -22.53 -17.88 11.58
CA GLY A 529 -23.29 -18.98 11.01
C GLY A 529 -24.71 -19.15 11.59
N LYS A 530 -25.12 -18.29 12.53
CA LYS A 530 -26.44 -18.40 13.18
C LYS A 530 -27.54 -17.92 12.24
N LYS A 531 -28.69 -18.57 12.34
CA LYS A 531 -29.90 -18.18 11.60
C LYS A 531 -30.84 -17.38 12.50
N LYS A 532 -31.45 -16.34 11.94
CA LYS A 532 -32.38 -15.46 12.62
C LYS A 532 -33.59 -15.21 11.72
N ARG A 533 -34.80 -15.26 12.30
CA ARG A 533 -36.01 -14.79 11.61
C ARG A 533 -36.01 -13.27 11.68
N ILE A 534 -36.18 -12.62 10.55
CA ILE A 534 -36.31 -11.16 10.44
C ILE A 534 -37.61 -10.82 9.70
N VAL A 535 -38.16 -9.67 10.07
CA VAL A 535 -39.32 -9.07 9.41
C VAL A 535 -38.82 -7.83 8.68
N LEU A 536 -38.99 -7.81 7.37
CA LEU A 536 -38.61 -6.68 6.53
C LEU A 536 -39.86 -5.92 6.13
N ARG A 537 -40.00 -4.70 6.62
CA ARG A 537 -41.08 -3.75 6.30
C ARG A 537 -40.49 -2.38 6.10
N ARG A 538 -41.19 -1.59 5.26
CA ARG A 538 -40.85 -0.18 5.00
C ARG A 538 -41.00 0.63 6.27
N ASP A 539 -40.01 1.46 6.57
CA ASP A 539 -39.99 2.35 7.73
C ASP A 539 -40.12 1.64 9.09
N GLU A 540 -39.77 0.35 9.14
CA GLU A 540 -39.70 -0.44 10.37
C GLU A 540 -38.25 -0.82 10.70
N THR A 541 -38.02 -1.20 11.96
CA THR A 541 -36.71 -1.56 12.46
C THR A 541 -36.47 -3.07 12.45
N VAL A 542 -35.20 -3.44 12.26
CA VAL A 542 -34.70 -4.80 12.51
C VAL A 542 -33.83 -4.75 13.76
N SER A 543 -34.35 -5.29 14.88
CA SER A 543 -33.63 -5.31 16.15
C SER A 543 -32.54 -6.37 16.14
N MET A 544 -31.36 -6.03 16.67
CA MET A 544 -30.24 -6.97 16.82
C MET A 544 -29.32 -6.60 17.97
N GLN A 545 -28.68 -7.62 18.53
CA GLN A 545 -27.60 -7.45 19.47
C GLN A 545 -26.27 -7.60 18.75
N LEU A 546 -25.40 -6.62 18.89
CA LEU A 546 -24.09 -6.54 18.27
C LEU A 546 -23.02 -6.98 19.28
N PRO A 547 -22.04 -7.80 18.85
CA PRO A 547 -20.93 -8.15 19.72
C PRO A 547 -20.02 -6.94 19.95
N PRO A 548 -19.23 -6.93 21.03
CA PRO A 548 -18.18 -5.93 21.24
C PRO A 548 -17.19 -5.95 20.08
N LEU A 549 -16.74 -4.77 19.61
CA LEU A 549 -15.71 -4.63 18.55
C LEU A 549 -15.92 -5.61 17.39
N GLY A 550 -17.16 -5.70 16.89
CA GLY A 550 -17.50 -6.69 15.87
C GLY A 550 -18.67 -6.26 15.01
N ALA A 551 -19.34 -7.21 14.41
CA ALA A 551 -20.49 -6.94 13.56
C ALA A 551 -21.46 -8.11 13.47
N VAL A 552 -22.63 -7.82 12.89
CA VAL A 552 -23.60 -8.81 12.38
C VAL A 552 -23.72 -8.59 10.87
N VAL A 553 -23.58 -9.66 10.09
CA VAL A 553 -23.67 -9.65 8.62
C VAL A 553 -24.79 -10.61 8.21
N LEU A 554 -26.01 -10.10 8.13
CA LEU A 554 -27.19 -10.90 7.82
C LEU A 554 -27.38 -11.05 6.32
N LYS A 555 -27.25 -12.28 5.82
CA LYS A 555 -27.55 -12.66 4.43
C LYS A 555 -28.96 -13.22 4.33
N PHE A 556 -29.73 -12.73 3.36
CA PHE A 556 -31.03 -13.25 2.98
C PHE A 556 -31.25 -13.14 1.46
N LYS A 557 -32.23 -13.87 0.92
CA LYS A 557 -32.55 -13.79 -0.52
C LYS A 557 -33.08 -12.39 -0.87
N ALA A 558 -32.80 -11.92 -2.08
CA ALA A 558 -33.33 -10.66 -2.62
C ALA A 558 -34.86 -10.72 -2.83
#